data_c919b22e21c2cdac84fd43c4051c3d3a
#
_entry.id   c919b22e21c2cdac84fd43c4051c3d3a
#
_cell.length_a   1.000
_cell.length_b   1.000
_cell.length_c   1.000
_cell.angle_alpha   90.00
_cell.angle_beta   90.00
_cell.angle_gamma   90.00
#
_symmetry.space_group_name_H-M   'P 1'
#
loop_
_entity.id
_entity.type
_entity.pdbx_description
1 polymer ?
#
loop_
_entity_poly.entity_id
_entity_poly.type
_entity_poly.pdbx_seq_one_letter_code
_entity_poly.pdbx_strand_id
1 'polypeptide(L)'
;MSYVRTALLGIAFLAMATMALSTPAIAASGKPKYYFKISNIISQDEKIIPVARELLEKEVASRPEFTMDLGDANSEEAQIAEIHKQGMLGFQVSMRIASLKVDIKPPAPGKRDQQMAIDVKLAVFGHTLPGNKLLFTGDGDASLMGEFSERLKDKEEDRFMRTALSSAIKQAVSTAVAKLTTAKLEDRKSGKGKKSKAKP
;
A
#
# COMPACT_ATOMS: atom_id res chain seq x y z
N MET A 1 -59.10 46.28 11.41
CA MET A 1 -58.14 46.60 10.26
C MET A 1 -56.95 45.70 10.42
N SER A 2 -56.95 44.60 9.67
CA SER A 2 -55.97 43.52 9.77
C SER A 2 -54.92 43.66 8.63
N TYR A 3 -53.67 43.70 8.93
CA TYR A 3 -52.61 43.57 7.94
C TYR A 3 -51.94 42.20 8.11
N VAL A 4 -52.23 41.32 7.16
CA VAL A 4 -51.54 40.04 6.95
C VAL A 4 -50.25 40.33 6.18
N ARG A 5 -49.10 40.10 6.78
CA ARG A 5 -47.80 40.11 6.08
C ARG A 5 -47.41 38.67 5.80
N THR A 6 -47.53 38.31 4.54
CA THR A 6 -47.04 37.06 3.97
C THR A 6 -45.50 37.14 3.78
N ALA A 7 -44.75 36.34 4.56
CA ALA A 7 -43.33 36.17 4.37
C ALA A 7 -43.10 34.99 3.43
N LEU A 8 -42.64 35.28 2.21
CA LEU A 8 -42.12 34.29 1.24
C LEU A 8 -40.74 33.83 1.70
N LEU A 9 -40.65 32.60 2.19
CA LEU A 9 -39.36 31.91 2.37
C LEU A 9 -38.91 31.30 1.05
N GLY A 10 -37.92 31.93 0.43
CA GLY A 10 -37.24 31.38 -0.71
C GLY A 10 -36.29 30.25 -0.28
N ILE A 11 -36.66 29.03 -0.63
CA ILE A 11 -35.76 27.86 -0.48
C ILE A 11 -34.79 27.85 -1.67
N ALA A 12 -33.57 28.28 -1.45
CA ALA A 12 -32.49 28.11 -2.40
C ALA A 12 -32.02 26.64 -2.36
N PHE A 13 -32.43 25.87 -3.37
CA PHE A 13 -31.85 24.55 -3.62
C PHE A 13 -30.41 24.72 -4.14
N LEU A 14 -29.44 24.48 -3.26
CA LEU A 14 -28.03 24.35 -3.65
C LEU A 14 -27.84 22.96 -4.27
N ALA A 15 -27.90 22.86 -5.58
CA ALA A 15 -27.54 21.64 -6.31
C ALA A 15 -26.01 21.44 -6.19
N MET A 16 -25.58 20.61 -5.24
CA MET A 16 -24.22 20.08 -5.23
C MET A 16 -24.07 19.11 -6.40
N ALA A 17 -23.47 19.58 -7.47
CA ALA A 17 -22.97 18.72 -8.54
C ALA A 17 -21.82 17.87 -7.96
N THR A 18 -22.12 16.63 -7.60
CA THR A 18 -21.09 15.61 -7.34
C THR A 18 -20.41 15.29 -8.67
N MET A 19 -19.30 15.99 -8.94
CA MET A 19 -18.35 15.54 -9.94
C MET A 19 -17.75 14.22 -9.45
N ALA A 20 -18.31 13.12 -9.95
CA ALA A 20 -17.65 11.83 -9.92
C ALA A 20 -16.35 11.99 -10.73
N LEU A 21 -15.24 12.19 -9.99
CA LEU A 21 -13.90 12.00 -10.52
C LEU A 21 -13.78 10.52 -10.88
N SER A 22 -14.24 10.18 -12.08
CA SER A 22 -13.84 8.93 -12.73
C SER A 22 -12.34 9.04 -12.99
N THR A 23 -11.54 8.51 -12.04
CA THR A 23 -10.13 8.22 -12.30
C THR A 23 -10.11 7.33 -13.54
N PRO A 24 -9.49 7.78 -14.66
CA PRO A 24 -9.30 6.87 -15.77
C PRO A 24 -8.48 5.71 -15.25
N ALA A 25 -9.05 4.51 -15.29
CA ALA A 25 -8.28 3.29 -15.20
C ALA A 25 -7.35 3.32 -16.42
N ILE A 26 -6.14 3.85 -16.22
CA ILE A 26 -5.07 3.73 -17.18
C ILE A 26 -4.77 2.24 -17.21
N ALA A 27 -5.39 1.54 -18.14
CA ALA A 27 -4.97 0.21 -18.53
C ALA A 27 -3.56 0.37 -19.12
N ALA A 28 -2.57 0.36 -18.23
CA ALA A 28 -1.17 0.32 -18.63
C ALA A 28 -0.95 -1.06 -19.26
N SER A 29 -1.07 -1.16 -20.58
CA SER A 29 -0.77 -2.34 -21.39
C SER A 29 0.74 -2.59 -21.47
N GLY A 30 1.43 -2.44 -20.36
CA GLY A 30 2.85 -2.71 -20.22
C GLY A 30 3.07 -4.10 -19.63
N LYS A 31 3.97 -4.89 -20.24
CA LYS A 31 4.45 -6.13 -19.62
C LYS A 31 5.00 -5.81 -18.22
N PRO A 32 4.76 -6.68 -17.21
CA PRO A 32 5.33 -6.48 -15.89
C PRO A 32 6.85 -6.39 -15.97
N LYS A 33 7.42 -5.53 -15.15
CA LYS A 33 8.89 -5.27 -15.11
C LYS A 33 9.56 -5.97 -13.94
N TYR A 34 8.76 -6.30 -12.94
CA TYR A 34 9.24 -6.82 -11.68
C TYR A 34 8.43 -8.04 -11.24
N TYR A 35 9.13 -9.09 -10.83
CA TYR A 35 8.53 -10.23 -10.15
C TYR A 35 8.72 -10.08 -8.63
N PHE A 36 7.64 -10.21 -7.88
CA PHE A 36 7.65 -10.15 -6.42
C PHE A 36 7.22 -11.47 -5.81
N LYS A 37 8.13 -12.11 -5.07
CA LYS A 37 7.86 -13.29 -4.24
C LYS A 37 7.71 -12.85 -2.79
N ILE A 38 6.48 -12.79 -2.29
CA ILE A 38 6.23 -12.46 -0.89
C ILE A 38 6.68 -13.64 -0.03
N SER A 39 7.66 -13.42 0.83
CA SER A 39 8.28 -14.46 1.65
C SER A 39 7.80 -14.39 3.09
N ASN A 40 8.35 -13.50 3.88
CA ASN A 40 8.16 -13.45 5.31
C ASN A 40 7.47 -12.16 5.76
N ILE A 41 6.51 -12.29 6.69
CA ILE A 41 5.89 -11.17 7.38
C ILE A 41 6.11 -11.38 8.87
N ILE A 42 6.70 -10.38 9.51
CA ILE A 42 7.07 -10.40 10.92
C ILE A 42 6.22 -9.40 11.67
N SER A 43 5.54 -9.84 12.70
CA SER A 43 4.74 -9.02 13.61
C SER A 43 4.87 -9.55 15.04
N GLN A 44 4.70 -8.68 16.03
CA GLN A 44 4.54 -9.10 17.44
C GLN A 44 3.19 -9.78 17.68
N ASP A 45 2.17 -9.41 16.93
CA ASP A 45 0.86 -10.07 16.95
C ASP A 45 0.73 -10.98 15.70
N GLU A 46 0.77 -12.29 15.94
CA GLU A 46 0.68 -13.29 14.88
C GLU A 46 -0.67 -13.29 14.14
N LYS A 47 -1.76 -12.86 14.81
CA LYS A 47 -3.10 -12.81 14.22
C LYS A 47 -3.20 -11.84 13.04
N ILE A 48 -2.31 -10.86 13.00
CA ILE A 48 -2.31 -9.83 11.95
C ILE A 48 -1.58 -10.32 10.68
N ILE A 49 -0.69 -11.31 10.81
CA ILE A 49 0.16 -11.77 9.71
C ILE A 49 -0.66 -12.19 8.47
N PRO A 50 -1.75 -12.99 8.59
CA PRO A 50 -2.56 -13.36 7.43
C PRO A 50 -3.21 -12.15 6.76
N VAL A 51 -3.75 -11.22 7.55
CA VAL A 51 -4.38 -10.00 7.05
C VAL A 51 -3.37 -9.10 6.35
N ALA A 52 -2.19 -8.92 6.94
CA ALA A 52 -1.12 -8.12 6.38
C ALA A 52 -0.59 -8.72 5.06
N ARG A 53 -0.53 -10.06 4.95
CA ARG A 53 -0.19 -10.76 3.72
C ARG A 53 -1.20 -10.50 2.62
N GLU A 54 -2.48 -10.72 2.90
CA GLU A 54 -3.58 -10.46 1.96
C GLU A 54 -3.54 -9.01 1.42
N LEU A 55 -3.35 -8.05 2.31
CA LEU A 55 -3.30 -6.63 1.95
C LEU A 55 -2.04 -6.29 1.12
N LEU A 56 -0.88 -6.87 1.44
CA LEU A 56 0.34 -6.68 0.66
C LEU A 56 0.22 -7.30 -0.73
N GLU A 57 -0.32 -8.52 -0.85
CA GLU A 57 -0.59 -9.19 -2.12
C GLU A 57 -1.54 -8.37 -2.99
N LYS A 58 -2.61 -7.88 -2.39
CA LYS A 58 -3.58 -7.02 -3.07
C LYS A 58 -2.95 -5.71 -3.57
N GLU A 59 -2.12 -5.06 -2.76
CA GLU A 59 -1.44 -3.82 -3.16
C GLU A 59 -0.45 -4.07 -4.30
N VAL A 60 0.34 -5.15 -4.24
CA VAL A 60 1.26 -5.55 -5.31
C VAL A 60 0.48 -5.88 -6.59
N ALA A 61 -0.59 -6.67 -6.50
CA ALA A 61 -1.42 -7.04 -7.64
C ALA A 61 -2.15 -5.86 -8.29
N SER A 62 -2.39 -4.79 -7.54
CA SER A 62 -3.02 -3.58 -8.07
C SER A 62 -2.12 -2.76 -9.00
N ARG A 63 -0.83 -3.07 -9.07
CA ARG A 63 0.18 -2.32 -9.82
C ARG A 63 0.61 -3.08 -11.07
N PRO A 64 0.41 -2.50 -12.26
CA PRO A 64 0.66 -3.19 -13.53
C PRO A 64 2.14 -3.49 -13.80
N GLU A 65 3.06 -2.79 -13.12
CA GLU A 65 4.50 -3.04 -13.24
C GLU A 65 4.98 -4.29 -12.50
N PHE A 66 4.15 -4.89 -11.64
CA PHE A 66 4.47 -6.06 -10.84
C PHE A 66 3.71 -7.30 -11.28
N THR A 67 4.32 -8.45 -11.05
CA THR A 67 3.66 -9.75 -11.09
C THR A 67 4.13 -10.61 -9.92
N MET A 68 3.25 -11.45 -9.41
CA MET A 68 3.56 -12.52 -8.45
C MET A 68 3.42 -13.89 -9.10
N ASP A 69 3.02 -13.95 -10.37
CA ASP A 69 2.80 -15.16 -11.12
C ASP A 69 3.88 -15.32 -12.20
N LEU A 70 4.49 -16.50 -12.24
CA LEU A 70 5.47 -16.96 -13.24
C LEU A 70 4.98 -18.23 -13.98
N GLY A 71 3.67 -18.51 -13.90
CA GLY A 71 3.11 -19.72 -14.47
C GLY A 71 3.60 -20.99 -13.76
N ASP A 72 4.03 -22.00 -14.53
CA ASP A 72 4.39 -23.33 -14.03
C ASP A 72 5.78 -23.43 -13.39
N ALA A 73 6.45 -22.31 -13.11
CA ALA A 73 7.79 -22.30 -12.52
C ALA A 73 7.76 -22.64 -11.01
N ASN A 74 7.79 -23.93 -10.68
CA ASN A 74 7.61 -24.44 -9.31
C ASN A 74 8.93 -24.55 -8.51
N SER A 75 10.10 -24.52 -9.15
CA SER A 75 11.40 -24.49 -8.46
C SER A 75 12.03 -23.10 -8.51
N GLU A 76 12.99 -22.82 -7.61
CA GLU A 76 13.68 -21.54 -7.59
C GLU A 76 14.46 -21.31 -8.88
N GLU A 77 15.12 -22.36 -9.41
CA GLU A 77 15.86 -22.30 -10.67
C GLU A 77 14.92 -22.01 -11.85
N ALA A 78 13.76 -22.66 -11.89
CA ALA A 78 12.74 -22.40 -12.91
C ALA A 78 12.19 -20.97 -12.82
N GLN A 79 11.96 -20.46 -11.60
CA GLN A 79 11.53 -19.07 -11.38
C GLN A 79 12.60 -18.07 -11.89
N ILE A 80 13.87 -18.28 -11.57
CA ILE A 80 14.97 -17.44 -12.03
C ILE A 80 15.08 -17.47 -13.56
N ALA A 81 14.99 -18.67 -14.17
CA ALA A 81 15.03 -18.82 -15.62
C ALA A 81 13.88 -18.07 -16.31
N GLU A 82 12.66 -18.17 -15.79
CA GLU A 82 11.51 -17.49 -16.36
C GLU A 82 11.56 -15.96 -16.16
N ILE A 83 12.06 -15.48 -15.01
CA ILE A 83 12.33 -14.05 -14.77
C ILE A 83 13.28 -13.49 -15.83
N HIS A 84 14.41 -14.21 -16.10
CA HIS A 84 15.38 -13.82 -17.11
C HIS A 84 14.79 -13.85 -18.53
N LYS A 85 14.06 -14.90 -18.87
CA LYS A 85 13.40 -15.05 -20.17
C LYS A 85 12.41 -13.93 -20.46
N GLN A 86 11.68 -13.48 -19.45
CA GLN A 86 10.73 -12.37 -19.56
C GLN A 86 11.40 -10.99 -19.45
N GLY A 87 12.71 -10.93 -19.17
CA GLY A 87 13.46 -9.67 -19.00
C GLY A 87 13.06 -8.87 -17.76
N MET A 88 12.51 -9.55 -16.75
CA MET A 88 12.12 -8.94 -15.48
C MET A 88 13.28 -8.92 -14.47
N LEU A 89 13.11 -8.13 -13.41
CA LEU A 89 13.92 -8.22 -12.21
C LEU A 89 13.10 -8.91 -11.10
N GLY A 90 13.68 -9.94 -10.49
CA GLY A 90 13.04 -10.69 -9.41
C GLY A 90 13.42 -10.17 -8.03
N PHE A 91 12.44 -10.14 -7.13
CA PHE A 91 12.63 -9.74 -5.74
C PHE A 91 11.91 -10.69 -4.79
N GLN A 92 12.61 -11.07 -3.73
CA GLN A 92 12.00 -11.64 -2.55
C GLN A 92 11.61 -10.49 -1.62
N VAL A 93 10.31 -10.37 -1.35
CA VAL A 93 9.75 -9.28 -0.56
C VAL A 93 9.37 -9.79 0.83
N SER A 94 9.85 -9.12 1.86
CA SER A 94 9.46 -9.34 3.25
C SER A 94 8.90 -8.05 3.86
N MET A 95 8.06 -8.19 4.89
CA MET A 95 7.50 -7.05 5.60
C MET A 95 7.66 -7.25 7.11
N ARG A 96 7.99 -6.16 7.80
CA ARG A 96 8.04 -6.13 9.26
C ARG A 96 7.07 -5.06 9.76
N ILE A 97 6.10 -5.48 10.58
CA ILE A 97 5.24 -4.58 11.33
C ILE A 97 5.98 -4.22 12.61
N ALA A 98 6.51 -3.00 12.66
CA ALA A 98 7.33 -2.54 13.78
C ALA A 98 6.48 -2.15 14.99
N SER A 99 5.27 -1.62 14.73
CA SER A 99 4.33 -1.20 15.76
C SER A 99 2.90 -1.26 15.23
N LEU A 100 2.02 -1.83 16.02
CA LEU A 100 0.58 -1.68 15.92
C LEU A 100 0.06 -1.32 17.31
N LYS A 101 -0.57 -0.16 17.44
CA LYS A 101 -1.15 0.32 18.68
C LYS A 101 -2.62 0.59 18.47
N VAL A 102 -3.46 0.07 19.37
CA VAL A 102 -4.90 0.35 19.43
C VAL A 102 -5.15 1.06 20.75
N ASP A 103 -5.67 2.27 20.70
CA ASP A 103 -6.04 3.07 21.86
C ASP A 103 -7.55 3.35 21.81
N ILE A 104 -8.26 2.89 22.83
CA ILE A 104 -9.72 3.06 22.96
C ILE A 104 -9.98 3.98 24.14
N LYS A 105 -10.57 5.15 23.86
CA LYS A 105 -10.93 6.15 24.85
C LYS A 105 -12.41 6.06 25.19
N PRO A 106 -12.77 6.26 26.46
CA PRO A 106 -14.17 6.31 26.87
C PRO A 106 -14.90 7.46 26.15
N PRO A 107 -16.25 7.39 26.08
CA PRO A 107 -17.03 8.45 25.50
C PRO A 107 -16.78 9.80 26.20
N ALA A 108 -16.76 10.87 25.43
CA ALA A 108 -16.73 12.21 25.98
C ALA A 108 -18.01 12.50 26.78
N PRO A 109 -17.99 13.41 27.77
CA PRO A 109 -19.19 13.78 28.54
C PRO A 109 -20.36 14.12 27.62
N GLY A 110 -21.50 13.44 27.82
CA GLY A 110 -22.71 13.61 27.02
C GLY A 110 -22.75 12.85 25.69
N LYS A 111 -21.68 12.16 25.30
CA LYS A 111 -21.62 11.26 24.13
C LYS A 111 -21.80 9.80 24.53
N ARG A 112 -22.31 8.96 23.61
CA ARG A 112 -22.47 7.51 23.80
C ARG A 112 -21.38 6.71 23.10
N ASP A 113 -20.73 7.30 22.09
CA ASP A 113 -19.75 6.61 21.26
C ASP A 113 -18.35 6.77 21.83
N GLN A 114 -17.60 5.68 21.82
CA GLN A 114 -16.20 5.63 22.19
C GLN A 114 -15.34 6.12 21.03
N GLN A 115 -14.12 6.54 21.32
CA GLN A 115 -13.13 6.89 20.30
C GLN A 115 -12.06 5.79 20.21
N MET A 116 -11.71 5.40 19.01
CA MET A 116 -10.61 4.47 18.73
C MET A 116 -9.57 5.17 17.89
N ALA A 117 -8.30 5.03 18.28
CA ALA A 117 -7.15 5.43 17.48
C ALA A 117 -6.31 4.19 17.19
N ILE A 118 -5.90 4.02 15.95
CA ILE A 118 -4.99 2.93 15.53
C ILE A 118 -3.81 3.54 14.83
N ASP A 119 -2.62 3.23 15.35
CA ASP A 119 -1.33 3.65 14.78
C ASP A 119 -0.57 2.42 14.30
N VAL A 120 -0.15 2.43 13.04
CA VAL A 120 0.62 1.38 12.39
C VAL A 120 1.93 1.94 11.88
N LYS A 121 3.04 1.23 12.15
CA LYS A 121 4.35 1.47 11.54
C LYS A 121 4.89 0.17 10.99
N LEU A 122 5.28 0.16 9.73
CA LEU A 122 5.83 -1.03 9.09
C LEU A 122 6.92 -0.66 8.07
N ALA A 123 7.72 -1.67 7.71
CA ALA A 123 8.72 -1.56 6.66
C ALA A 123 8.63 -2.77 5.72
N VAL A 124 8.79 -2.52 4.42
CA VAL A 124 8.89 -3.52 3.36
C VAL A 124 10.34 -3.57 2.88
N PHE A 125 10.88 -4.78 2.73
CA PHE A 125 12.25 -5.03 2.29
C PHE A 125 12.22 -5.85 1.00
N GLY A 126 13.02 -5.47 0.03
CA GLY A 126 13.18 -6.22 -1.21
C GLY A 126 14.61 -6.68 -1.40
N HIS A 127 14.78 -8.01 -1.52
CA HIS A 127 16.05 -8.65 -1.80
C HIS A 127 16.04 -9.19 -3.23
N THR A 128 17.16 -9.08 -3.94
CA THR A 128 17.27 -9.56 -5.33
C THR A 128 17.15 -11.08 -5.43
N LEU A 129 16.50 -11.54 -6.50
CA LEU A 129 16.51 -12.94 -6.92
C LEU A 129 17.24 -13.05 -8.28
N PRO A 130 18.30 -13.87 -8.40
CA PRO A 130 19.05 -14.53 -7.34
C PRO A 130 19.95 -13.56 -6.57
N GLY A 131 20.53 -14.02 -5.48
CA GLY A 131 21.64 -13.33 -4.80
C GLY A 131 21.29 -12.70 -3.44
N ASN A 132 20.02 -12.63 -3.08
CA ASN A 132 19.54 -12.21 -1.75
C ASN A 132 20.16 -10.89 -1.23
N LYS A 133 20.51 -9.98 -2.14
CA LYS A 133 21.04 -8.66 -1.79
C LYS A 133 19.89 -7.69 -1.53
N LEU A 134 19.89 -7.04 -0.38
CA LEU A 134 18.92 -5.98 -0.07
C LEU A 134 19.11 -4.85 -1.10
N LEU A 135 18.06 -4.56 -1.87
CA LEU A 135 18.08 -3.51 -2.87
C LEU A 135 17.25 -2.29 -2.48
N PHE A 136 16.12 -2.51 -1.83
CA PHE A 136 15.25 -1.43 -1.42
C PHE A 136 14.59 -1.69 -0.07
N THR A 137 14.22 -0.61 0.60
CA THR A 137 13.35 -0.58 1.76
C THR A 137 12.28 0.48 1.54
N GLY A 138 11.06 0.18 1.92
CA GLY A 138 9.97 1.15 1.94
C GLY A 138 9.35 1.20 3.32
N ASP A 139 9.26 2.39 3.88
CA ASP A 139 8.64 2.61 5.18
C ASP A 139 7.22 3.14 4.97
N GLY A 140 6.30 2.69 5.81
CA GLY A 140 4.92 3.14 5.83
C GLY A 140 4.41 3.30 7.24
N ASP A 141 3.71 4.40 7.45
CA ASP A 141 3.02 4.70 8.70
C ASP A 141 1.60 5.19 8.40
N ALA A 142 0.68 4.84 9.27
CA ALA A 142 -0.69 5.30 9.18
C ALA A 142 -1.28 5.44 10.58
N SER A 143 -2.03 6.51 10.76
CA SER A 143 -2.84 6.75 11.95
C SER A 143 -4.28 6.92 11.52
N LEU A 144 -5.20 6.20 12.16
CA LEU A 144 -6.63 6.27 11.90
C LEU A 144 -7.36 6.52 13.22
N MET A 145 -8.26 7.48 13.23
CA MET A 145 -9.10 7.78 14.39
C MET A 145 -10.57 7.76 13.95
N GLY A 146 -11.44 7.23 14.81
CA GLY A 146 -12.88 7.20 14.55
C GLY A 146 -13.70 7.01 15.81
N GLU A 147 -14.99 7.31 15.72
CA GLU A 147 -15.99 7.06 16.75
C GLU A 147 -16.74 5.75 16.44
N PHE A 148 -17.07 4.97 17.44
CA PHE A 148 -17.79 3.71 17.30
C PHE A 148 -18.69 3.44 18.50
N SER A 149 -19.77 2.70 18.26
CA SER A 149 -20.65 2.21 19.32
C SER A 149 -20.05 0.97 19.98
N GLU A 150 -20.10 0.89 21.30
CA GLU A 150 -19.58 -0.26 22.08
C GLU A 150 -20.11 -1.62 21.57
N ARG A 151 -21.34 -1.67 21.06
CA ARG A 151 -21.95 -2.89 20.51
C ARG A 151 -21.27 -3.40 19.25
N LEU A 152 -20.53 -2.55 18.54
CA LEU A 152 -19.83 -2.86 17.29
C LEU A 152 -18.32 -2.90 17.45
N LYS A 153 -17.80 -2.86 18.68
CA LYS A 153 -16.38 -2.71 18.98
C LYS A 153 -15.50 -3.63 18.15
N ASP A 154 -15.71 -4.93 18.22
CA ASP A 154 -14.80 -5.90 17.56
C ASP A 154 -14.83 -5.74 16.03
N LYS A 155 -16.00 -5.48 15.44
CA LYS A 155 -16.17 -5.28 14.00
C LYS A 155 -15.52 -3.98 13.53
N GLU A 156 -15.67 -2.91 14.28
CA GLU A 156 -15.08 -1.63 13.95
C GLU A 156 -13.57 -1.63 14.17
N GLU A 157 -13.08 -2.32 15.20
CA GLU A 157 -11.65 -2.52 15.44
C GLU A 157 -10.99 -3.25 14.25
N ASP A 158 -11.57 -4.37 13.78
CA ASP A 158 -11.05 -5.08 12.60
C ASP A 158 -11.08 -4.17 11.35
N ARG A 159 -12.15 -3.43 11.14
CA ARG A 159 -12.27 -2.50 10.02
C ARG A 159 -11.23 -1.39 10.06
N PHE A 160 -11.05 -0.74 11.20
CA PHE A 160 -10.06 0.33 11.37
C PHE A 160 -8.64 -0.21 11.24
N MET A 161 -8.37 -1.36 11.84
CA MET A 161 -7.06 -2.03 11.73
C MET A 161 -6.72 -2.37 10.27
N ARG A 162 -7.65 -2.99 9.53
CA ARG A 162 -7.45 -3.29 8.09
C ARG A 162 -7.22 -2.02 7.27
N THR A 163 -7.93 -0.94 7.57
CA THR A 163 -7.79 0.34 6.88
C THR A 163 -6.44 0.97 7.16
N ALA A 164 -6.00 1.01 8.43
CA ALA A 164 -4.71 1.55 8.81
C ALA A 164 -3.55 0.73 8.22
N LEU A 165 -3.61 -0.61 8.31
CA LEU A 165 -2.64 -1.51 7.68
C LEU A 165 -2.57 -1.30 6.17
N SER A 166 -3.71 -1.24 5.48
CA SER A 166 -3.76 -1.02 4.02
C SER A 166 -3.10 0.31 3.64
N SER A 167 -3.34 1.37 4.39
CA SER A 167 -2.75 2.69 4.16
C SER A 167 -1.24 2.67 4.36
N ALA A 168 -0.75 2.08 5.44
CA ALA A 168 0.68 1.94 5.73
C ALA A 168 1.39 1.07 4.68
N ILE A 169 0.80 -0.05 4.27
CA ILE A 169 1.32 -0.93 3.21
C ILE A 169 1.42 -0.17 1.88
N LYS A 170 0.37 0.54 1.49
CA LYS A 170 0.35 1.35 0.27
C LYS A 170 1.47 2.39 0.25
N GLN A 171 1.70 3.06 1.36
CA GLN A 171 2.79 4.03 1.51
C GLN A 171 4.16 3.35 1.41
N ALA A 172 4.37 2.23 2.13
CA ALA A 172 5.62 1.49 2.11
C ALA A 172 5.96 0.96 0.71
N VAL A 173 4.99 0.36 0.00
CA VAL A 173 5.17 -0.12 -1.36
C VAL A 173 5.46 1.04 -2.32
N SER A 174 4.77 2.18 -2.19
CA SER A 174 5.03 3.37 -3.00
C SER A 174 6.44 3.90 -2.79
N THR A 175 6.91 3.96 -1.55
CA THR A 175 8.27 4.37 -1.18
C THR A 175 9.33 3.41 -1.76
N ALA A 176 9.07 2.10 -1.66
CA ALA A 176 9.91 1.06 -2.24
C ALA A 176 10.05 1.19 -3.76
N VAL A 177 8.95 1.40 -4.47
CA VAL A 177 8.91 1.59 -5.94
C VAL A 177 9.68 2.84 -6.35
N ALA A 178 9.53 3.95 -5.64
CA ALA A 178 10.28 5.16 -5.92
C ALA A 178 11.80 4.92 -5.84
N LYS A 179 12.27 4.17 -4.82
CA LYS A 179 13.69 3.80 -4.67
C LYS A 179 14.17 2.87 -5.78
N LEU A 180 13.36 1.88 -6.21
CA LEU A 180 13.68 1.01 -7.34
C LEU A 180 13.88 1.80 -8.64
N THR A 181 13.05 2.78 -8.88
CA THR A 181 13.14 3.61 -10.08
C THR A 181 14.40 4.47 -10.07
N THR A 182 14.77 5.02 -8.91
CA THR A 182 15.97 5.86 -8.73
C THR A 182 17.25 5.04 -8.89
N ALA A 183 17.37 3.87 -8.27
CA ALA A 183 18.52 2.98 -8.37
C ALA A 183 18.80 2.57 -9.81
N LYS A 184 17.76 2.28 -10.61
CA LYS A 184 17.90 1.94 -12.04
C LYS A 184 18.42 3.11 -12.88
N LEU A 185 18.17 4.34 -12.50
CA LEU A 185 18.69 5.54 -13.19
C LEU A 185 20.18 5.75 -12.91
N GLU A 186 20.64 5.45 -11.70
CA GLU A 186 22.05 5.57 -11.33
C GLU A 186 22.92 4.52 -12.03
N ASP A 187 22.48 3.26 -12.12
CA ASP A 187 23.18 2.21 -12.85
C ASP A 187 23.34 2.52 -14.35
N ARG A 188 22.34 3.15 -14.96
CA ARG A 188 22.42 3.59 -16.37
C ARG A 188 23.41 4.73 -16.57
N LYS A 189 23.59 5.61 -15.60
CA LYS A 189 24.56 6.72 -15.67
C LYS A 189 25.99 6.23 -15.48
N SER A 190 26.22 5.28 -14.56
CA SER A 190 27.55 4.71 -14.30
C SER A 190 28.05 3.81 -15.46
N GLY A 191 27.14 3.11 -16.15
CA GLY A 191 27.47 2.26 -17.29
C GLY A 191 27.92 3.00 -18.56
N LYS A 192 27.50 4.25 -18.74
CA LYS A 192 27.91 5.06 -19.91
C LYS A 192 29.30 5.65 -19.80
N GLY A 193 29.90 5.71 -18.60
CA GLY A 193 31.23 6.29 -18.38
C GLY A 193 32.42 5.36 -18.68
N LYS A 194 32.22 4.04 -18.84
CA LYS A 194 33.32 3.05 -18.97
C LYS A 194 33.69 2.65 -20.40
N LYS A 195 33.05 3.16 -21.45
CA LYS A 195 33.29 2.75 -22.84
C LYS A 195 34.26 3.64 -23.63
N SER A 196 34.98 4.54 -22.99
CA SER A 196 35.90 5.45 -23.71
C SER A 196 37.29 5.51 -23.10
N LYS A 197 38.02 4.40 -23.04
CA LYS A 197 39.49 4.41 -22.99
C LYS A 197 40.03 2.98 -23.28
N ALA A 198 39.90 2.57 -24.52
CA ALA A 198 40.82 1.61 -25.10
C ALA A 198 41.23 2.18 -26.46
N LYS A 199 42.38 2.81 -26.51
CA LYS A 199 43.07 3.20 -27.74
C LYS A 199 44.49 2.63 -27.68
N PRO A 200 44.95 2.11 -28.80
CA PRO A 200 46.13 1.25 -28.93
C PRO A 200 47.44 1.97 -28.62
#